data_e410fccc9f2a3dc06b1da5856e4d75e2
#
_entry.id   e410fccc9f2a3dc06b1da5856e4d75e2
#
_cell.length_a   1.000
_cell.length_b   1.000
_cell.length_c   1.000
_cell.angle_alpha   90.00
_cell.angle_beta   90.00
_cell.angle_gamma   90.00
#
_symmetry.space_group_name_H-M   'P 1'
#
loop_
_entity.id
_entity.type
_entity.pdbx_description
1 polymer ?
#
loop_
_entity_poly.entity_id
_entity_poly.type
_entity_poly.pdbx_seq_one_letter_code
_entity_poly.pdbx_strand_id
1 'polypeptide(L)'
;TAEHAYKHYTEYPEIKPIFMEMAERVVKKYRADNRILAWNIENEPGAAIGERSIPLLRELFALVRSLDPEQPLAADVYWGVRENGELKNEVEKTAYALSDFISFHSYSKYEKFLTDLYTFKKYYKRPVIVTEWLNRCNHNTVQEIYPLMMIERVGCYCWGFVQGKTYTTEPWDGLWKKAEENPDVDFDFTKWQHELYRKNFHPYDPKEINIIKRFNALADKK
;
A
#
# COMPACT_ATOMS: atom_id res chain seq x y z
N THR A 1 -10.89 -10.91 -2.65
CA THR A 1 -10.78 -9.47 -2.41
C THR A 1 -10.55 -9.24 -0.93
N ALA A 2 -9.90 -8.11 -0.55
CA ALA A 2 -9.71 -7.71 0.86
C ALA A 2 -11.05 -7.72 1.62
N GLU A 3 -12.13 -7.32 0.98
CA GLU A 3 -13.49 -7.35 1.51
C GLU A 3 -13.94 -8.74 2.03
N HIS A 4 -13.52 -9.81 1.37
CA HIS A 4 -13.87 -11.16 1.82
C HIS A 4 -13.05 -11.61 3.03
N ALA A 5 -11.79 -11.25 3.12
CA ALA A 5 -10.95 -11.59 4.25
C ALA A 5 -11.48 -10.96 5.57
N TYR A 6 -11.87 -9.69 5.54
CA TYR A 6 -12.42 -9.02 6.73
C TYR A 6 -13.82 -9.51 7.11
N LYS A 7 -14.68 -9.87 6.16
CA LYS A 7 -15.96 -10.51 6.45
C LYS A 7 -15.78 -11.83 7.19
N HIS A 8 -14.75 -12.60 6.86
CA HIS A 8 -14.47 -13.87 7.52
C HIS A 8 -14.28 -13.73 9.03
N TYR A 9 -13.60 -12.70 9.53
CA TYR A 9 -13.36 -12.54 10.97
C TYR A 9 -14.61 -12.12 11.76
N THR A 10 -15.52 -11.40 11.12
CA THR A 10 -16.75 -10.95 11.76
C THR A 10 -17.88 -11.98 11.63
N GLU A 11 -17.91 -12.72 10.54
CA GLU A 11 -18.92 -13.73 10.23
C GLU A 11 -18.53 -15.12 10.76
N TYR A 12 -17.22 -15.41 10.85
CA TYR A 12 -16.65 -16.68 11.28
C TYR A 12 -15.59 -16.48 12.35
N PRO A 13 -15.97 -16.19 13.60
CA PRO A 13 -15.03 -15.88 14.68
C PRO A 13 -14.04 -17.03 14.97
N GLU A 14 -14.37 -18.25 14.60
CA GLU A 14 -13.49 -19.42 14.70
C GLU A 14 -12.24 -19.34 13.82
N ILE A 15 -12.23 -18.52 12.77
CA ILE A 15 -11.08 -18.33 11.88
C ILE A 15 -10.00 -17.44 12.55
N LYS A 16 -10.41 -16.54 13.45
CA LYS A 16 -9.50 -15.62 14.12
C LYS A 16 -8.34 -16.32 14.84
N PRO A 17 -8.56 -17.37 15.67
CA PRO A 17 -7.46 -18.10 16.31
C PRO A 17 -6.45 -18.70 15.32
N ILE A 18 -6.92 -19.23 14.20
CA ILE A 18 -6.08 -19.82 13.15
C ILE A 18 -5.20 -18.73 12.51
N PHE A 19 -5.78 -17.58 12.26
CA PHE A 19 -5.05 -16.45 11.70
C PHE A 19 -4.00 -15.89 12.67
N MET A 20 -4.36 -15.75 13.95
CA MET A 20 -3.44 -15.32 15.00
C MET A 20 -2.28 -16.31 15.16
N GLU A 21 -2.55 -17.63 15.17
CA GLU A 21 -1.52 -18.66 15.20
C GLU A 21 -0.60 -18.56 13.98
N MET A 22 -1.14 -18.37 12.77
CA MET A 22 -0.35 -18.20 11.56
C MET A 22 0.60 -16.99 11.69
N ALA A 23 0.08 -15.84 12.12
CA ALA A 23 0.89 -14.63 12.32
C ALA A 23 2.00 -14.88 13.36
N GLU A 24 1.69 -15.51 14.48
CA GLU A 24 2.64 -15.88 15.51
C GLU A 24 3.75 -16.77 14.97
N ARG A 25 3.41 -17.84 14.26
CA ARG A 25 4.38 -18.80 13.69
C ARG A 25 5.30 -18.16 12.68
N VAL A 26 4.76 -17.30 11.80
CA VAL A 26 5.55 -16.61 10.77
C VAL A 26 6.54 -15.65 11.43
N VAL A 27 6.05 -14.79 12.33
CA VAL A 27 6.92 -13.81 13.00
C VAL A 27 7.96 -14.50 13.88
N LYS A 28 7.60 -15.49 14.69
CA LYS A 28 8.58 -16.28 15.49
C LYS A 28 9.70 -16.85 14.63
N LYS A 29 9.37 -17.34 13.44
CA LYS A 29 10.36 -17.94 12.53
C LYS A 29 11.34 -16.92 11.96
N TYR A 30 10.88 -15.71 11.66
CA TYR A 30 11.62 -14.72 10.87
C TYR A 30 11.96 -13.44 11.61
N ARG A 31 11.66 -13.30 12.90
CA ARG A 31 11.83 -12.07 13.69
C ARG A 31 13.26 -11.52 13.74
N ALA A 32 14.26 -12.36 13.49
CA ALA A 32 15.67 -11.98 13.43
C ALA A 32 16.27 -12.19 12.02
N ASP A 33 15.44 -12.29 10.98
CA ASP A 33 15.90 -12.48 9.62
C ASP A 33 16.19 -11.11 8.98
N ASN A 34 17.47 -10.82 8.74
CA ASN A 34 17.94 -9.55 8.19
C ASN A 34 17.54 -9.28 6.73
N ARG A 35 16.91 -10.24 6.06
CA ARG A 35 16.33 -10.06 4.72
C ARG A 35 14.95 -9.38 4.77
N ILE A 36 14.32 -9.35 5.95
CA ILE A 36 13.03 -8.69 6.16
C ILE A 36 13.29 -7.26 6.61
N LEU A 37 12.85 -6.30 5.81
CA LEU A 37 12.99 -4.88 6.09
C LEU A 37 12.01 -4.44 7.19
N ALA A 38 10.76 -4.87 7.12
CA ALA A 38 9.67 -4.46 7.99
C ALA A 38 8.52 -5.47 7.92
N TRP A 39 7.62 -5.43 8.90
CA TRP A 39 6.39 -6.20 8.92
C TRP A 39 5.20 -5.29 8.60
N ASN A 40 4.45 -5.63 7.57
CA ASN A 40 3.12 -5.10 7.35
C ASN A 40 2.12 -5.99 8.10
N ILE A 41 1.52 -5.44 9.15
CA ILE A 41 0.65 -6.18 10.08
C ILE A 41 -0.73 -6.39 9.50
N GLU A 42 -1.27 -5.42 8.79
CA GLU A 42 -2.57 -5.50 8.15
C GLU A 42 -2.63 -4.56 6.94
N ASN A 43 -3.07 -5.10 5.82
CA ASN A 43 -3.29 -4.36 4.58
C ASN A 43 -4.63 -3.63 4.64
N GLU A 44 -4.61 -2.30 4.49
CA GLU A 44 -5.80 -1.45 4.41
C GLU A 44 -6.84 -1.72 5.51
N PRO A 45 -6.45 -1.67 6.79
CA PRO A 45 -7.40 -1.93 7.88
C PRO A 45 -8.61 -1.01 7.76
N GLY A 46 -9.79 -1.59 7.93
CA GLY A 46 -11.05 -0.85 7.83
C GLY A 46 -11.64 -0.71 6.43
N ALA A 47 -10.96 -1.13 5.37
CA ALA A 47 -11.46 -1.02 4.00
C ALA A 47 -12.85 -1.63 3.80
N ALA A 48 -13.11 -2.78 4.42
CA ALA A 48 -14.38 -3.48 4.27
C ALA A 48 -15.36 -3.26 5.41
N ILE A 49 -14.88 -3.12 6.65
CA ILE A 49 -15.72 -3.13 7.85
C ILE A 49 -15.56 -1.90 8.75
N GLY A 50 -14.78 -0.90 8.31
CA GLY A 50 -14.55 0.33 9.06
C GLY A 50 -13.95 0.08 10.43
N GLU A 51 -14.43 0.80 11.44
CA GLU A 51 -13.90 0.77 12.81
C GLU A 51 -14.01 -0.60 13.50
N ARG A 52 -14.83 -1.50 12.98
CA ARG A 52 -14.90 -2.89 13.47
C ARG A 52 -13.60 -3.68 13.29
N SER A 53 -12.67 -3.19 12.45
CA SER A 53 -11.33 -3.77 12.30
C SER A 53 -10.38 -3.42 13.45
N ILE A 54 -10.62 -2.34 14.20
CA ILE A 54 -9.73 -1.82 15.23
C ILE A 54 -9.35 -2.86 16.30
N PRO A 55 -10.28 -3.66 16.85
CA PRO A 55 -9.89 -4.67 17.84
C PRO A 55 -8.88 -5.68 17.32
N LEU A 56 -9.09 -6.22 16.12
CA LEU A 56 -8.17 -7.18 15.49
C LEU A 56 -6.80 -6.53 15.21
N LEU A 57 -6.80 -5.32 14.66
CA LEU A 57 -5.57 -4.56 14.40
C LEU A 57 -4.74 -4.40 15.67
N ARG A 58 -5.36 -4.01 16.79
CA ARG A 58 -4.68 -3.87 18.08
C ARG A 58 -4.14 -5.22 18.60
N GLU A 59 -4.91 -6.29 18.49
CA GLU A 59 -4.49 -7.62 18.92
C GLU A 59 -3.31 -8.15 18.09
N LEU A 60 -3.32 -7.94 16.76
CA LEU A 60 -2.21 -8.32 15.88
C LEU A 60 -0.92 -7.56 16.22
N PHE A 61 -0.99 -6.24 16.38
CA PHE A 61 0.16 -5.46 16.81
C PHE A 61 0.68 -5.92 18.18
N ALA A 62 -0.21 -6.14 19.15
CA ALA A 62 0.18 -6.61 20.49
C ALA A 62 0.85 -7.98 20.42
N LEU A 63 0.29 -8.91 19.63
CA LEU A 63 0.88 -10.24 19.43
C LEU A 63 2.28 -10.10 18.83
N VAL A 64 2.42 -9.39 17.71
CA VAL A 64 3.72 -9.29 17.02
C VAL A 64 4.76 -8.57 17.87
N ARG A 65 4.38 -7.50 18.60
CA ARG A 65 5.26 -6.83 19.57
C ARG A 65 5.73 -7.78 20.68
N SER A 66 4.86 -8.65 21.18
CA SER A 66 5.22 -9.61 22.23
C SER A 66 6.25 -10.65 21.78
N LEU A 67 6.40 -10.83 20.46
CA LEU A 67 7.40 -11.73 19.87
C LEU A 67 8.77 -11.06 19.67
N ASP A 68 8.88 -9.77 19.96
CA ASP A 68 10.11 -8.98 19.89
C ASP A 68 10.86 -9.11 18.55
N PRO A 69 10.25 -8.76 17.41
CA PRO A 69 10.95 -8.77 16.14
C PRO A 69 11.94 -7.60 16.06
N GLU A 70 13.09 -7.84 15.41
CA GLU A 70 14.09 -6.79 15.14
C GLU A 70 13.60 -5.77 14.12
N GLN A 71 12.64 -6.16 13.29
CA GLN A 71 12.11 -5.33 12.22
C GLN A 71 10.98 -4.43 12.73
N PRO A 72 10.88 -3.20 12.17
CA PRO A 72 9.77 -2.29 12.49
C PRO A 72 8.43 -2.79 11.95
N LEU A 73 7.36 -2.36 12.60
CA LEU A 73 5.98 -2.73 12.28
C LEU A 73 5.21 -1.55 11.71
N ALA A 74 4.36 -1.80 10.73
CA ALA A 74 3.36 -0.84 10.28
C ALA A 74 2.08 -1.54 9.80
N ALA A 75 1.01 -0.78 9.64
CA ALA A 75 -0.16 -1.15 8.88
C ALA A 75 -0.39 -0.09 7.80
N ASP A 76 -0.79 -0.54 6.62
CA ASP A 76 -0.98 0.33 5.47
C ASP A 76 -2.32 1.05 5.54
N VAL A 77 -2.33 2.35 5.31
CA VAL A 77 -3.56 3.13 5.17
C VAL A 77 -3.72 3.67 3.75
N TYR A 78 -4.94 3.92 3.31
CA TYR A 78 -5.23 4.32 1.93
C TYR A 78 -6.15 5.55 1.80
N TRP A 79 -6.75 6.02 2.90
CA TRP A 79 -7.63 7.18 2.86
C TRP A 79 -6.88 8.51 2.66
N GLY A 80 -5.56 8.49 2.86
CA GLY A 80 -4.71 9.67 2.80
C GLY A 80 -4.85 10.56 4.04
N VAL A 81 -4.29 11.75 3.96
CA VAL A 81 -4.20 12.70 5.07
C VAL A 81 -4.83 14.05 4.69
N ARG A 82 -5.36 14.78 5.66
CA ARG A 82 -5.80 16.16 5.46
C ARG A 82 -4.59 17.10 5.45
N GLU A 83 -4.68 18.24 4.83
CA GLU A 83 -3.58 19.22 4.72
C GLU A 83 -3.05 19.71 6.09
N ASN A 84 -3.90 19.70 7.11
CA ASN A 84 -3.51 19.99 8.49
C ASN A 84 -2.82 18.81 9.21
N GLY A 85 -2.60 17.69 8.55
CA GLY A 85 -1.99 16.48 9.11
C GLY A 85 -2.94 15.53 9.82
N GLU A 86 -4.23 15.84 9.88
CA GLU A 86 -5.21 14.94 10.49
C GLU A 86 -5.53 13.74 9.59
N LEU A 87 -5.60 12.57 10.19
CA LEU A 87 -6.09 11.36 9.55
C LEU A 87 -7.61 11.36 9.46
N LYS A 88 -8.16 10.71 8.44
CA LYS A 88 -9.57 10.84 8.08
C LYS A 88 -10.52 10.05 8.96
N ASN A 89 -10.05 9.01 9.63
CA ASN A 89 -10.88 8.13 10.46
C ASN A 89 -10.09 7.51 11.62
N GLU A 90 -10.80 6.87 12.55
CA GLU A 90 -10.21 6.28 13.75
C GLU A 90 -9.37 5.02 13.46
N VAL A 91 -9.66 4.31 12.35
CA VAL A 91 -8.85 3.15 11.95
C VAL A 91 -7.45 3.59 11.59
N GLU A 92 -7.32 4.62 10.74
CA GLU A 92 -6.02 5.16 10.33
C GLU A 92 -5.26 5.78 11.51
N LYS A 93 -5.96 6.49 12.39
CA LYS A 93 -5.36 7.02 13.62
C LYS A 93 -4.80 5.88 14.48
N THR A 94 -5.56 4.79 14.63
CA THR A 94 -5.11 3.62 15.36
C THR A 94 -3.92 2.95 14.68
N ALA A 95 -3.99 2.72 13.37
CA ALA A 95 -2.92 2.12 12.58
C ALA A 95 -1.61 2.90 12.73
N TYR A 96 -1.65 4.21 12.57
CA TYR A 96 -0.45 5.03 12.68
C TYR A 96 0.05 5.22 14.13
N ALA A 97 -0.85 5.19 15.12
CA ALA A 97 -0.43 5.19 16.53
C ALA A 97 0.35 3.92 16.91
N LEU A 98 0.05 2.80 16.28
CA LEU A 98 0.70 1.51 16.53
C LEU A 98 1.95 1.28 15.66
N SER A 99 2.08 1.97 14.52
CA SER A 99 3.14 1.78 13.53
C SER A 99 4.43 2.50 13.91
N ASP A 100 5.58 1.93 13.54
CA ASP A 100 6.90 2.53 13.74
C ASP A 100 7.27 3.50 12.61
N PHE A 101 6.76 3.28 11.42
CA PHE A 101 6.94 4.13 10.24
C PHE A 101 5.59 4.40 9.56
N ILE A 102 5.55 5.34 8.65
CA ILE A 102 4.36 5.65 7.87
C ILE A 102 4.35 4.75 6.63
N SER A 103 3.34 3.91 6.53
CA SER A 103 3.06 3.10 5.35
C SER A 103 1.71 3.52 4.78
N PHE A 104 1.66 3.88 3.50
CA PHE A 104 0.41 4.29 2.88
C PHE A 104 0.31 3.85 1.42
N HIS A 105 -0.94 3.74 0.97
CA HIS A 105 -1.29 3.50 -0.43
C HIS A 105 -1.75 4.80 -1.08
N SER A 106 -1.34 5.04 -2.31
CA SER A 106 -1.83 6.17 -3.07
C SER A 106 -1.84 5.89 -4.56
N TYR A 107 -3.04 5.89 -5.12
CA TYR A 107 -3.31 5.79 -6.55
C TYR A 107 -3.77 7.12 -7.14
N SER A 108 -3.48 8.21 -6.42
CA SER A 108 -3.86 9.57 -6.81
C SER A 108 -2.93 10.13 -7.87
N LYS A 109 -3.42 11.12 -8.65
CA LYS A 109 -2.60 11.94 -9.55
C LYS A 109 -1.46 12.61 -8.80
N TYR A 110 -0.45 13.05 -9.55
CA TYR A 110 0.82 13.59 -9.02
C TYR A 110 0.63 14.65 -7.92
N GLU A 111 -0.22 15.65 -8.14
CA GLU A 111 -0.38 16.77 -7.20
C GLU A 111 -0.92 16.32 -5.83
N LYS A 112 -1.89 15.41 -5.87
CA LYS A 112 -2.46 14.86 -4.63
C LYS A 112 -1.47 13.92 -3.93
N PHE A 113 -0.76 13.10 -4.71
CA PHE A 113 0.29 12.22 -4.19
C PHE A 113 1.39 13.04 -3.50
N LEU A 114 1.87 14.09 -4.15
CA LEU A 114 2.88 15.02 -3.64
C LEU A 114 2.42 15.67 -2.33
N THR A 115 1.18 16.17 -2.31
CA THR A 115 0.58 16.81 -1.13
C THR A 115 0.51 15.83 0.05
N ASP A 116 0.04 14.61 -0.16
CA ASP A 116 -0.04 13.59 0.88
C ASP A 116 1.36 13.23 1.42
N LEU A 117 2.31 12.98 0.52
CA LEU A 117 3.68 12.65 0.90
C LEU A 117 4.32 13.72 1.79
N TYR A 118 4.25 14.99 1.36
CA TYR A 118 4.81 16.08 2.15
C TYR A 118 4.06 16.33 3.45
N THR A 119 2.76 16.12 3.48
CA THR A 119 1.97 16.22 4.70
C THR A 119 2.39 15.16 5.70
N PHE A 120 2.55 13.90 5.27
CA PHE A 120 3.07 12.84 6.14
C PHE A 120 4.46 13.16 6.67
N LYS A 121 5.40 13.55 5.81
CA LYS A 121 6.76 13.92 6.22
C LYS A 121 6.76 15.08 7.23
N LYS A 122 5.94 16.09 7.02
CA LYS A 122 5.86 17.29 7.87
C LYS A 122 5.30 16.98 9.26
N TYR A 123 4.20 16.27 9.34
CA TYR A 123 3.46 16.11 10.60
C TYR A 123 3.86 14.87 11.41
N TYR A 124 4.27 13.80 10.75
CA TYR A 124 4.56 12.54 11.45
C TYR A 124 6.04 12.33 11.76
N LYS A 125 6.96 12.92 11.02
CA LYS A 125 8.42 12.89 11.26
C LYS A 125 8.98 11.48 11.48
N ARG A 126 8.42 10.49 10.80
CA ARG A 126 8.83 9.08 10.78
C ARG A 126 9.25 8.70 9.36
N PRO A 127 10.05 7.65 9.18
CA PRO A 127 10.28 7.11 7.83
C PRO A 127 8.96 6.86 7.10
N VAL A 128 8.97 7.06 5.79
CA VAL A 128 7.80 6.89 4.94
C VAL A 128 8.09 5.84 3.87
N ILE A 129 7.16 4.90 3.70
CA ILE A 129 7.16 3.91 2.62
C ILE A 129 5.79 3.96 1.94
N VAL A 130 5.79 4.00 0.61
CA VAL A 130 4.56 3.86 -0.19
C VAL A 130 4.45 2.40 -0.61
N THR A 131 3.55 1.68 0.02
CA THR A 131 3.45 0.23 -0.15
C THR A 131 2.56 -0.21 -1.29
N GLU A 132 1.71 0.69 -1.81
CA GLU A 132 0.99 0.51 -3.06
C GLU A 132 0.83 1.82 -3.82
N TRP A 133 1.10 1.78 -5.11
CA TRP A 133 0.90 2.85 -6.07
C TRP A 133 0.86 2.25 -7.49
N LEU A 134 0.77 3.07 -8.52
CA LEU A 134 0.64 2.76 -9.93
C LEU A 134 -0.82 2.47 -10.32
N ASN A 135 -1.48 3.50 -10.83
CA ASN A 135 -2.79 3.41 -11.46
C ASN A 135 -2.79 4.30 -12.71
N ARG A 136 -2.35 3.72 -13.84
CA ARG A 136 -2.20 4.46 -15.10
C ARG A 136 -3.51 5.03 -15.60
N CYS A 137 -4.62 4.32 -15.34
CA CYS A 137 -5.95 4.82 -15.72
C CYS A 137 -6.31 6.13 -15.03
N ASN A 138 -5.78 6.37 -13.82
CA ASN A 138 -5.94 7.61 -13.06
C ASN A 138 -4.69 8.49 -13.08
N HIS A 139 -3.86 8.39 -14.12
CA HIS A 139 -2.62 9.19 -14.28
C HIS A 139 -1.62 9.09 -13.12
N ASN A 140 -1.70 8.05 -12.28
CA ASN A 140 -0.66 7.71 -11.33
C ASN A 140 0.35 6.79 -12.04
N THR A 141 1.41 7.39 -12.58
CA THR A 141 2.30 6.76 -13.55
C THR A 141 3.73 6.60 -13.03
N VAL A 142 4.47 5.66 -13.62
CA VAL A 142 5.89 5.48 -13.32
C VAL A 142 6.68 6.74 -13.65
N GLN A 143 6.33 7.43 -14.74
CA GLN A 143 7.05 8.59 -15.24
C GLN A 143 7.07 9.76 -14.25
N GLU A 144 6.00 9.93 -13.49
CA GLU A 144 5.82 11.06 -12.56
C GLU A 144 6.11 10.65 -11.11
N ILE A 145 5.55 9.55 -10.67
CA ILE A 145 5.55 9.17 -9.25
C ILE A 145 6.88 8.54 -8.83
N TYR A 146 7.46 7.67 -9.67
CA TYR A 146 8.69 6.97 -9.28
C TYR A 146 9.90 7.91 -9.08
N PRO A 147 10.18 8.87 -9.98
CA PRO A 147 11.23 9.86 -9.78
C PRO A 147 11.06 10.67 -8.49
N LEU A 148 9.81 11.09 -8.18
CA LEU A 148 9.51 11.82 -6.95
C LEU A 148 9.91 11.01 -5.72
N MET A 149 9.47 9.75 -5.62
CA MET A 149 9.80 8.90 -4.48
C MET A 149 11.31 8.71 -4.33
N MET A 150 12.02 8.55 -5.43
CA MET A 150 13.48 8.39 -5.40
C MET A 150 14.22 9.67 -4.96
N ILE A 151 13.78 10.84 -5.44
CA ILE A 151 14.32 12.13 -5.02
C ILE A 151 14.07 12.37 -3.54
N GLU A 152 12.87 12.08 -3.08
CA GLU A 152 12.44 12.24 -1.69
C GLU A 152 12.94 11.13 -0.75
N ARG A 153 13.67 10.14 -1.27
CA ARG A 153 14.19 8.98 -0.53
C ARG A 153 13.08 8.20 0.19
N VAL A 154 12.01 7.94 -0.53
CA VAL A 154 10.86 7.18 -0.05
C VAL A 154 10.92 5.78 -0.64
N GLY A 155 10.91 4.76 0.21
CA GLY A 155 10.76 3.38 -0.22
C GLY A 155 9.40 3.16 -0.88
N CYS A 156 9.33 2.33 -1.93
CA CYS A 156 8.08 2.11 -2.61
C CYS A 156 7.92 0.71 -3.21
N TYR A 157 6.68 0.24 -3.22
CA TYR A 157 6.26 -1.00 -3.87
C TYR A 157 5.05 -0.71 -4.73
N CYS A 158 5.15 -0.98 -6.05
CA CYS A 158 3.99 -0.81 -6.93
C CYS A 158 3.02 -1.98 -6.76
N TRP A 159 1.73 -1.71 -6.93
CA TRP A 159 0.74 -2.78 -7.07
C TRP A 159 0.82 -3.36 -8.48
N GLY A 160 0.98 -4.69 -8.56
CA GLY A 160 1.16 -5.41 -9.80
C GLY A 160 2.61 -5.47 -10.28
N PHE A 161 3.04 -6.66 -10.69
CA PHE A 161 4.38 -6.89 -11.21
C PHE A 161 4.36 -7.62 -12.56
N VAL A 162 3.76 -8.80 -12.61
CA VAL A 162 3.62 -9.59 -13.83
C VAL A 162 2.16 -9.96 -14.05
N GLN A 163 1.63 -9.70 -15.23
CA GLN A 163 0.27 -10.04 -15.61
C GLN A 163 -0.05 -11.51 -15.31
N GLY A 164 -1.03 -11.74 -14.47
CA GLY A 164 -1.40 -13.06 -14.00
C GLY A 164 -2.92 -13.28 -13.93
N LYS A 165 -3.34 -14.17 -13.05
CA LYS A 165 -4.75 -14.50 -12.83
C LYS A 165 -5.51 -13.47 -12.00
N THR A 166 -4.83 -12.48 -11.44
CA THR A 166 -5.41 -11.41 -10.63
C THR A 166 -6.18 -10.38 -11.46
N TYR A 167 -5.98 -10.35 -12.79
CA TYR A 167 -6.61 -9.40 -13.72
C TYR A 167 -6.40 -7.92 -13.35
N THR A 168 -5.33 -7.59 -12.66
CA THR A 168 -5.01 -6.24 -12.21
C THR A 168 -4.58 -5.29 -13.34
N THR A 169 -4.57 -5.77 -14.58
CA THR A 169 -4.47 -4.95 -15.79
C THR A 169 -5.75 -4.17 -16.10
N GLU A 170 -6.89 -4.71 -15.66
CA GLU A 170 -8.19 -4.10 -15.93
C GLU A 170 -8.50 -2.99 -14.93
N PRO A 171 -9.17 -1.91 -15.35
CA PRO A 171 -9.64 -0.86 -14.45
C PRO A 171 -10.61 -1.42 -13.39
N TRP A 172 -10.50 -0.92 -12.17
CA TRP A 172 -11.46 -1.26 -11.11
C TRP A 172 -12.87 -0.83 -11.46
N ASP A 173 -13.85 -1.63 -11.04
CA ASP A 173 -15.28 -1.31 -11.20
C ASP A 173 -15.64 0.11 -10.72
N GLY A 174 -14.98 0.58 -9.67
CA GLY A 174 -15.18 1.92 -9.15
C GLY A 174 -14.74 3.04 -10.10
N LEU A 175 -13.78 2.80 -11.00
CA LEU A 175 -13.40 3.77 -12.03
C LEU A 175 -14.44 3.80 -13.15
N TRP A 176 -14.93 2.63 -13.57
CA TRP A 176 -16.00 2.53 -14.56
C TRP A 176 -17.26 3.23 -14.09
N LYS A 177 -17.71 2.97 -12.86
CA LYS A 177 -18.88 3.64 -12.26
C LYS A 177 -18.72 5.16 -12.24
N LYS A 178 -17.55 5.65 -11.84
CA LYS A 178 -17.29 7.10 -11.85
C LYS A 178 -17.33 7.71 -13.25
N ALA A 179 -16.84 6.98 -14.27
CA ALA A 179 -16.91 7.44 -15.67
C ALA A 179 -18.34 7.42 -16.21
N GLU A 180 -19.17 6.46 -15.79
CA GLU A 180 -20.59 6.41 -16.13
C GLU A 180 -21.36 7.57 -15.46
N GLU A 181 -21.06 7.88 -14.20
CA GLU A 181 -21.69 8.96 -13.45
C GLU A 181 -21.23 10.37 -13.89
N ASN A 182 -19.98 10.48 -14.37
CA ASN A 182 -19.37 11.72 -14.84
C ASN A 182 -18.52 11.44 -16.11
N PRO A 183 -19.11 11.61 -17.31
CA PRO A 183 -18.40 11.41 -18.57
C PRO A 183 -17.17 12.30 -18.79
N ASP A 184 -17.08 13.42 -18.07
CA ASP A 184 -15.97 14.37 -18.15
C ASP A 184 -14.79 13.99 -17.22
N VAL A 185 -14.89 12.87 -16.49
CA VAL A 185 -13.80 12.41 -15.64
C VAL A 185 -12.58 12.03 -16.50
N ASP A 186 -11.44 12.55 -16.09
CA ASP A 186 -10.18 12.35 -16.80
C ASP A 186 -9.53 11.00 -16.42
N PHE A 187 -10.07 9.90 -16.99
CA PHE A 187 -9.49 8.56 -16.92
C PHE A 187 -9.02 8.08 -18.28
N ASP A 188 -7.87 7.41 -18.34
CA ASP A 188 -7.34 6.77 -19.55
C ASP A 188 -7.51 5.25 -19.49
N PHE A 189 -8.66 4.75 -19.94
CA PHE A 189 -8.94 3.32 -20.04
C PHE A 189 -8.23 2.59 -21.17
N THR A 190 -7.41 3.28 -21.96
CA THR A 190 -6.55 2.64 -22.98
C THR A 190 -5.29 2.02 -22.34
N LYS A 191 -5.02 2.32 -21.08
CA LYS A 191 -3.87 1.82 -20.34
C LYS A 191 -4.21 0.64 -19.44
N TRP A 192 -3.25 -0.24 -19.23
CA TRP A 192 -3.31 -1.16 -18.11
C TRP A 192 -3.30 -0.38 -16.79
N GLN A 193 -4.18 -0.75 -15.89
CA GLN A 193 -4.23 -0.09 -14.60
C GLN A 193 -2.93 -0.31 -13.81
N HIS A 194 -2.55 -1.56 -13.64
CA HIS A 194 -1.33 -1.97 -12.92
C HIS A 194 -0.43 -2.82 -13.83
N GLU A 195 0.45 -3.62 -13.24
CA GLU A 195 1.40 -4.54 -13.84
C GLU A 195 2.51 -3.87 -14.65
N LEU A 196 3.73 -4.28 -14.40
CA LEU A 196 4.92 -3.79 -15.13
C LEU A 196 5.27 -4.70 -16.31
N TYR A 197 4.93 -5.98 -16.22
CA TYR A 197 5.31 -6.98 -17.21
C TYR A 197 4.12 -7.78 -17.71
N ARG A 198 4.20 -8.18 -18.97
CA ARG A 198 3.29 -9.15 -19.60
C ARG A 198 3.59 -10.57 -19.11
N LYS A 199 2.70 -11.53 -19.36
CA LYS A 199 2.87 -12.96 -19.02
C LYS A 199 4.18 -13.58 -19.52
N ASN A 200 4.70 -13.07 -20.62
CA ASN A 200 5.97 -13.51 -21.23
C ASN A 200 7.18 -12.71 -20.73
N PHE A 201 7.03 -11.96 -19.65
CA PHE A 201 8.05 -11.11 -19.02
C PHE A 201 8.56 -9.96 -19.89
N HIS A 202 7.92 -9.65 -21.02
CA HIS A 202 8.19 -8.43 -21.73
C HIS A 202 7.54 -7.24 -20.98
N PRO A 203 8.23 -6.09 -20.87
CA PRO A 203 7.65 -4.91 -20.25
C PRO A 203 6.31 -4.53 -20.90
N TYR A 204 5.37 -4.05 -20.08
CA TYR A 204 4.18 -3.38 -20.60
C TYR A 204 4.59 -2.13 -21.39
N ASP A 205 5.36 -1.26 -20.76
CA ASP A 205 6.04 -0.13 -21.39
C ASP A 205 7.56 -0.18 -21.06
N PRO A 206 8.43 -0.37 -22.08
CA PRO A 206 9.89 -0.36 -21.84
C PRO A 206 10.42 0.94 -21.25
N LYS A 207 9.75 2.09 -21.47
CA LYS A 207 10.15 3.38 -20.93
C LYS A 207 10.02 3.39 -19.40
N GLU A 208 8.95 2.81 -18.85
CA GLU A 208 8.76 2.69 -17.42
C GLU A 208 9.89 1.89 -16.75
N ILE A 209 10.23 0.74 -17.33
CA ILE A 209 11.29 -0.10 -16.82
C ILE A 209 12.66 0.59 -16.89
N ASN A 210 12.91 1.35 -17.95
CA ASN A 210 14.14 2.13 -18.08
C ASN A 210 14.23 3.25 -17.03
N ILE A 211 13.10 3.92 -16.69
CA ILE A 211 13.03 4.91 -15.62
C ILE A 211 13.37 4.24 -14.29
N ILE A 212 12.70 3.14 -13.93
CA ILE A 212 12.94 2.40 -12.69
C ILE A 212 14.42 2.01 -12.57
N LYS A 213 14.98 1.36 -13.59
CA LYS A 213 16.39 0.94 -13.61
C LYS A 213 17.35 2.11 -13.45
N ARG A 214 17.10 3.22 -14.15
CA ARG A 214 17.95 4.41 -14.09
C ARG A 214 17.96 5.03 -12.70
N PHE A 215 16.82 5.19 -12.07
CA PHE A 215 16.74 5.79 -10.74
C PHE A 215 17.28 4.84 -9.66
N ASN A 216 17.07 3.53 -9.75
CA ASN A 216 17.71 2.56 -8.86
C ASN A 216 19.24 2.64 -8.95
N ALA A 217 19.79 2.66 -10.16
CA ALA A 217 21.25 2.80 -10.34
C ALA A 217 21.82 4.13 -9.83
N LEU A 218 21.02 5.18 -9.72
CA LEU A 218 21.40 6.44 -9.07
C LEU A 218 21.34 6.34 -7.54
N ALA A 219 20.39 5.61 -7.00
CA ALA A 219 20.26 5.39 -5.55
C ALA A 219 21.41 4.54 -5.01
N ASP A 220 21.85 3.52 -5.75
CA ASP A 220 22.97 2.64 -5.38
C ASP A 220 24.35 3.34 -5.34
N LYS A 221 24.47 4.53 -5.91
CA LYS A 221 25.73 5.30 -5.95
C LYS A 221 25.93 6.23 -4.75
N LYS A 222 24.99 6.27 -3.82
CA LYS A 222 25.03 7.13 -2.61
C LYS A 222 25.27 6.32 -1.37
#